data_2bcba7bba09236b93b17483abd2a90b7
#
_entry.id   2bcba7bba09236b93b17483abd2a90b7
#
_cell.length_a   1.000
_cell.length_b   1.000
_cell.length_c   1.000
_cell.angle_alpha   90.00
_cell.angle_beta   90.00
_cell.angle_gamma   90.00
#
_symmetry.space_group_name_H-M   'P 1'
#
loop_
_entity.id
_entity.type
_entity.pdbx_description
1 polymer ?
#
loop_
_entity_poly.entity_id
_entity_poly.type
_entity_poly.pdbx_seq_one_letter_code
_entity_poly.pdbx_strand_id
1 'polypeptide(L)'
;MYILVLLFVANDAWIYKTPIAKITHVKEEQTASRKAVRGGKELYYKQTMEARILNGTEKGQNIVLKNTYTSSMITGQKYHKGDKVLLNSNGGKATGTIKTLKRDTYLAAIFGVILFLLIGITKKQGLRTIFTMIVNLVIYSAGFLLYLRGYDILRVCNVLAVVFTLVTIFFLTGLDRKTVAAILSTLCVLALIMGIFLFTMNHTAALDYSMMEYLGSTEHPEEVFVAEVLFAGLGAIMDVAVTLSAAMGELIRKKPDISIKKLYLSGREVGYDIMGTMISVLLFTFAAGLIPSFLIRMNNEVAFFTNVRLYIPFEISRFLIESIGIVAAIPISIVVASALFKLQIRKGREK
;
A
#
# COMPACT_ATOMS: atom_id res chain seq x y z
N MET A 1 18.37 14.55 -15.99
CA MET A 1 18.41 14.29 -14.54
C MET A 1 18.05 12.84 -14.18
N TYR A 2 16.93 12.28 -14.64
CA TYR A 2 16.51 10.91 -14.31
C TYR A 2 17.52 9.83 -14.73
N ILE A 3 18.05 9.88 -15.95
CA ILE A 3 19.09 8.94 -16.44
C ILE A 3 20.33 8.98 -15.55
N LEU A 4 20.74 10.15 -15.06
CA LEU A 4 21.87 10.28 -14.14
C LEU A 4 21.61 9.59 -12.80
N VAL A 5 20.39 9.67 -12.29
CA VAL A 5 20.00 8.93 -11.07
C VAL A 5 20.07 7.42 -11.29
N LEU A 6 19.58 6.92 -12.44
CA LEU A 6 19.67 5.50 -12.77
C LEU A 6 21.13 5.03 -12.92
N LEU A 7 21.97 5.82 -13.58
CA LEU A 7 23.40 5.52 -13.69
C LEU A 7 24.11 5.54 -12.34
N PHE A 8 23.71 6.45 -11.45
CA PHE A 8 24.22 6.50 -10.08
C PHE A 8 23.83 5.25 -9.31
N VAL A 9 22.51 4.91 -9.24
CA VAL A 9 22.02 3.71 -8.55
C VAL A 9 22.59 2.42 -9.16
N ALA A 10 22.81 2.41 -10.48
CA ALA A 10 23.47 1.27 -11.11
C ALA A 10 24.94 1.09 -10.67
N ASN A 11 25.63 2.17 -10.26
CA ASN A 11 27.06 2.15 -9.92
C ASN A 11 27.38 2.54 -8.46
N ASP A 12 26.42 2.49 -7.58
CA ASP A 12 26.48 2.88 -6.16
C ASP A 12 27.03 1.79 -5.23
N ALA A 13 27.69 0.76 -5.75
CA ALA A 13 28.22 -0.36 -4.95
C ALA A 13 29.10 0.10 -3.77
N TRP A 14 29.77 1.25 -3.89
CA TRP A 14 30.62 1.84 -2.85
C TRP A 14 29.86 2.35 -1.62
N ILE A 15 28.54 2.59 -1.72
CA ILE A 15 27.67 3.01 -0.60
C ILE A 15 27.34 1.83 0.32
N TYR A 16 27.37 0.62 -0.23
CA TYR A 16 26.94 -0.57 0.51
C TYR A 16 28.04 -1.08 1.44
N LYS A 17 27.67 -1.35 2.69
CA LYS A 17 28.53 -2.05 3.65
C LYS A 17 28.65 -3.54 3.34
N THR A 18 27.61 -4.12 2.74
CA THR A 18 27.58 -5.52 2.31
C THR A 18 28.36 -5.69 1.01
N PRO A 19 29.20 -6.72 0.87
CA PRO A 19 29.90 -7.00 -0.37
C PRO A 19 28.93 -7.23 -1.53
N ILE A 20 29.17 -6.58 -2.67
CA ILE A 20 28.43 -6.73 -3.91
C ILE A 20 29.34 -7.34 -4.94
N ALA A 21 28.88 -8.35 -5.67
CA ALA A 21 29.60 -8.92 -6.79
C ALA A 21 28.77 -8.84 -8.08
N LYS A 22 29.47 -8.63 -9.21
CA LYS A 22 28.89 -8.69 -10.55
C LYS A 22 29.22 -10.05 -11.17
N ILE A 23 28.20 -10.78 -11.57
CA ILE A 23 28.34 -12.10 -12.22
C ILE A 23 28.93 -11.90 -13.62
N THR A 24 30.06 -12.57 -13.89
CA THR A 24 30.78 -12.49 -15.15
C THR A 24 30.55 -13.70 -16.02
N HIS A 25 30.42 -14.89 -15.40
CA HIS A 25 30.17 -16.14 -16.09
C HIS A 25 29.18 -17.00 -15.30
N VAL A 26 28.31 -17.74 -16.01
CA VAL A 26 27.31 -18.65 -15.41
C VAL A 26 27.39 -19.97 -16.12
N LYS A 27 27.64 -21.05 -15.38
CA LYS A 27 27.49 -22.42 -15.81
C LYS A 27 26.28 -23.03 -15.13
N GLU A 28 25.37 -23.59 -15.90
CA GLU A 28 24.11 -24.14 -15.44
C GLU A 28 24.02 -25.62 -15.79
N GLU A 29 23.62 -26.45 -14.84
CA GLU A 29 23.47 -27.89 -15.00
C GLU A 29 22.13 -28.30 -14.41
N GLN A 30 21.35 -29.11 -15.15
CA GLN A 30 20.15 -29.71 -14.63
C GLN A 30 20.53 -30.92 -13.76
N THR A 31 20.13 -30.90 -12.49
CA THR A 31 20.52 -31.92 -11.51
C THR A 31 19.44 -32.98 -11.27
N ALA A 32 18.16 -32.61 -11.36
CA ALA A 32 17.06 -33.51 -11.11
C ALA A 32 15.77 -33.08 -11.83
N SER A 33 14.85 -34.02 -11.97
CA SER A 33 13.48 -33.74 -12.37
C SER A 33 12.56 -34.48 -11.43
N ARG A 34 11.59 -33.81 -10.83
CA ARG A 34 10.58 -34.39 -9.93
C ARG A 34 9.19 -34.11 -10.46
N LYS A 35 8.24 -35.00 -10.17
CA LYS A 35 6.83 -34.78 -10.49
C LYS A 35 6.30 -33.68 -9.56
N ALA A 36 5.74 -32.60 -10.12
CA ALA A 36 5.05 -31.58 -9.34
C ALA A 36 3.68 -32.11 -8.85
N VAL A 37 3.14 -31.54 -7.80
CA VAL A 37 1.91 -31.95 -7.11
C VAL A 37 0.71 -32.08 -8.07
N ARG A 38 0.66 -31.28 -9.14
CA ARG A 38 -0.43 -31.30 -10.15
C ARG A 38 -0.04 -31.93 -11.48
N GLY A 39 0.88 -32.91 -11.46
CA GLY A 39 1.23 -33.69 -12.67
C GLY A 39 2.23 -33.01 -13.62
N GLY A 40 2.68 -31.80 -13.35
CA GLY A 40 3.80 -31.17 -14.05
C GLY A 40 5.15 -31.76 -13.68
N LYS A 41 6.21 -31.35 -14.38
CA LYS A 41 7.60 -31.67 -14.02
C LYS A 41 8.27 -30.46 -13.43
N GLU A 42 8.81 -30.59 -12.21
CA GLU A 42 9.67 -29.60 -11.57
C GLU A 42 11.12 -29.96 -11.87
N LEU A 43 11.83 -29.08 -12.57
CA LEU A 43 13.23 -29.27 -12.94
C LEU A 43 14.11 -28.52 -11.92
N TYR A 44 15.16 -29.18 -11.47
CA TYR A 44 16.13 -28.63 -10.53
C TYR A 44 17.42 -28.31 -11.25
N TYR A 45 17.91 -27.12 -11.02
CA TYR A 45 19.12 -26.60 -11.66
C TYR A 45 20.15 -26.20 -10.60
N LYS A 46 21.43 -26.41 -10.93
CA LYS A 46 22.56 -25.90 -10.17
C LYS A 46 23.34 -24.94 -11.03
N GLN A 47 23.57 -23.74 -10.51
CA GLN A 47 24.41 -22.73 -11.15
C GLN A 47 25.74 -22.63 -10.41
N THR A 48 26.84 -22.67 -11.14
CA THR A 48 28.18 -22.28 -10.69
C THR A 48 28.54 -21.02 -11.43
N MET A 49 28.81 -19.95 -10.71
CA MET A 49 28.99 -18.62 -11.27
C MET A 49 30.30 -18.03 -10.83
N GLU A 50 31.02 -17.43 -11.77
CA GLU A 50 32.16 -16.57 -11.46
C GLU A 50 31.65 -15.14 -11.35
N ALA A 51 32.09 -14.43 -10.32
CA ALA A 51 31.68 -13.07 -10.06
C ALA A 51 32.88 -12.23 -9.59
N ARG A 52 32.86 -10.93 -9.90
CA ARG A 52 33.86 -9.97 -9.46
C ARG A 52 33.28 -9.06 -8.39
N ILE A 53 33.97 -8.98 -7.24
CA ILE A 53 33.57 -8.14 -6.11
C ILE A 53 33.77 -6.65 -6.47
N LEU A 54 32.73 -5.83 -6.21
CA LEU A 54 32.69 -4.42 -6.60
C LEU A 54 33.05 -3.44 -5.49
N ASN A 55 32.92 -3.86 -4.21
CA ASN A 55 33.14 -3.00 -3.05
C ASN A 55 33.76 -3.77 -1.87
N GLY A 56 34.07 -3.06 -0.78
CA GLY A 56 34.67 -3.64 0.42
C GLY A 56 36.18 -3.92 0.29
N THR A 57 36.72 -4.65 1.27
CA THR A 57 38.17 -4.96 1.37
C THR A 57 38.67 -5.87 0.25
N GLU A 58 37.78 -6.65 -0.35
CA GLU A 58 38.07 -7.63 -1.40
C GLU A 58 37.70 -7.13 -2.80
N LYS A 59 37.54 -5.82 -2.97
CA LYS A 59 37.18 -5.19 -4.25
C LYS A 59 38.16 -5.61 -5.37
N GLY A 60 37.58 -6.05 -6.48
CA GLY A 60 38.34 -6.47 -7.67
C GLY A 60 38.69 -7.96 -7.70
N GLN A 61 38.57 -8.69 -6.62
CA GLN A 61 38.81 -10.13 -6.57
C GLN A 61 37.69 -10.90 -7.24
N ASN A 62 38.04 -12.05 -7.80
CA ASN A 62 37.07 -13.01 -8.34
C ASN A 62 36.64 -13.99 -7.26
N ILE A 63 35.35 -14.31 -7.24
CA ILE A 63 34.75 -15.27 -6.31
C ILE A 63 33.87 -16.24 -7.07
N VAL A 64 33.85 -17.50 -6.63
CA VAL A 64 32.94 -18.50 -7.18
C VAL A 64 31.69 -18.58 -6.28
N LEU A 65 30.52 -18.43 -6.91
CA LEU A 65 29.22 -18.49 -6.27
C LEU A 65 28.50 -19.75 -6.70
N LYS A 66 27.80 -20.38 -5.76
CA LYS A 66 26.96 -21.53 -6.03
C LYS A 66 25.50 -21.18 -5.74
N ASN A 67 24.61 -21.59 -6.62
CA ASN A 67 23.18 -21.39 -6.47
C ASN A 67 22.42 -22.62 -6.94
N THR A 68 21.27 -22.87 -6.36
CA THR A 68 20.31 -23.89 -6.80
C THR A 68 18.96 -23.24 -6.96
N TYR A 69 18.24 -23.59 -8.03
CA TYR A 69 16.89 -23.07 -8.25
C TYR A 69 16.04 -24.13 -8.96
N THR A 70 14.72 -23.94 -8.91
CA THR A 70 13.75 -24.79 -9.60
C THR A 70 13.15 -24.08 -10.81
N SER A 71 12.59 -24.84 -11.77
CA SER A 71 11.94 -24.27 -12.97
C SER A 71 10.79 -23.32 -12.63
N SER A 72 10.09 -23.54 -11.51
CA SER A 72 9.07 -22.65 -10.97
C SER A 72 9.63 -21.42 -10.26
N MET A 73 10.95 -21.39 -9.96
CA MET A 73 11.61 -20.38 -9.12
C MET A 73 11.05 -20.25 -7.70
N ILE A 74 10.26 -21.22 -7.22
CA ILE A 74 9.77 -21.27 -5.83
C ILE A 74 10.94 -21.52 -4.87
N THR A 75 11.85 -22.41 -5.26
CA THR A 75 13.06 -22.70 -4.49
C THR A 75 14.26 -22.10 -5.20
N GLY A 76 14.68 -20.92 -4.77
CA GLY A 76 15.81 -20.21 -5.35
C GLY A 76 15.45 -19.36 -6.58
N GLN A 77 16.35 -18.49 -6.97
CA GLN A 77 16.24 -17.56 -8.09
C GLN A 77 17.30 -17.91 -9.15
N LYS A 78 16.93 -17.80 -10.42
CA LYS A 78 17.89 -17.91 -11.54
C LYS A 78 18.67 -16.61 -11.66
N TYR A 79 19.99 -16.70 -11.77
CA TYR A 79 20.89 -15.59 -12.00
C TYR A 79 21.48 -15.61 -13.41
N HIS A 80 21.77 -14.41 -13.95
CA HIS A 80 22.30 -14.24 -15.29
C HIS A 80 23.65 -13.52 -15.27
N LYS A 81 24.41 -13.65 -16.35
CA LYS A 81 25.61 -12.84 -16.56
C LYS A 81 25.26 -11.37 -16.57
N GLY A 82 25.96 -10.58 -15.79
CA GLY A 82 25.75 -9.13 -15.63
C GLY A 82 24.98 -8.76 -14.37
N ASP A 83 24.28 -9.71 -13.74
CA ASP A 83 23.56 -9.47 -12.49
C ASP A 83 24.52 -9.03 -11.38
N LYS A 84 24.05 -8.09 -10.56
CA LYS A 84 24.74 -7.67 -9.34
C LYS A 84 24.04 -8.31 -8.14
N VAL A 85 24.81 -9.00 -7.32
CA VAL A 85 24.30 -9.73 -6.16
C VAL A 85 24.97 -9.26 -4.88
N LEU A 86 24.21 -9.16 -3.81
CA LEU A 86 24.74 -8.96 -2.47
C LEU A 86 25.17 -10.30 -1.93
N LEU A 87 26.34 -10.34 -1.29
CA LEU A 87 26.91 -11.55 -0.73
C LEU A 87 26.79 -11.55 0.80
N ASN A 88 26.66 -12.74 1.37
CA ASN A 88 26.83 -12.88 2.80
C ASN A 88 28.30 -12.61 3.16
N SER A 89 28.54 -11.97 4.29
CA SER A 89 29.88 -11.66 4.78
C SER A 89 30.09 -12.12 6.20
N ASN A 90 31.30 -12.56 6.48
CA ASN A 90 31.74 -12.85 7.84
C ASN A 90 33.01 -12.02 8.11
N GLY A 91 32.95 -11.14 9.13
CA GLY A 91 34.06 -10.24 9.44
C GLY A 91 34.44 -9.30 8.27
N GLY A 92 33.50 -8.92 7.39
CA GLY A 92 33.74 -8.06 6.23
C GLY A 92 34.27 -8.77 4.98
N LYS A 93 34.53 -10.08 5.04
CA LYS A 93 34.92 -10.92 3.91
C LYS A 93 33.72 -11.64 3.31
N ALA A 94 33.65 -11.74 1.98
CA ALA A 94 32.58 -12.43 1.28
C ALA A 94 32.67 -13.95 1.49
N THR A 95 31.55 -14.59 1.84
CA THR A 95 31.49 -16.05 2.13
C THR A 95 31.24 -16.91 0.90
N GLY A 96 31.10 -16.34 -0.29
CA GLY A 96 30.77 -17.09 -1.51
C GLY A 96 29.29 -17.50 -1.61
N THR A 97 28.44 -17.08 -0.69
CA THR A 97 27.00 -17.33 -0.73
C THR A 97 26.23 -16.06 -1.04
N ILE A 98 25.20 -16.18 -1.89
CA ILE A 98 24.38 -15.06 -2.32
C ILE A 98 23.34 -14.78 -1.23
N LYS A 99 23.25 -13.51 -0.81
CA LYS A 99 22.18 -13.03 0.08
C LYS A 99 20.92 -12.69 -0.71
N THR A 100 21.06 -11.88 -1.76
CA THR A 100 19.96 -11.47 -2.64
C THR A 100 20.48 -10.80 -3.91
N LEU A 101 19.59 -10.67 -4.92
CA LEU A 101 19.84 -9.86 -6.11
C LEU A 101 19.79 -8.36 -5.76
N LYS A 102 20.68 -7.54 -6.32
CA LYS A 102 20.62 -6.08 -6.23
C LYS A 102 19.50 -5.56 -7.17
N ARG A 103 18.32 -5.31 -6.60
CA ARG A 103 17.12 -4.92 -7.36
C ARG A 103 16.85 -3.42 -7.37
N ASP A 104 17.62 -2.63 -6.66
CA ASP A 104 17.43 -1.19 -6.50
C ASP A 104 17.40 -0.41 -7.81
N THR A 105 18.23 -0.79 -8.81
CA THR A 105 18.23 -0.18 -10.14
C THR A 105 16.89 -0.36 -10.85
N TYR A 106 16.29 -1.56 -10.77
CA TYR A 106 14.97 -1.82 -11.36
C TYR A 106 13.86 -1.07 -10.61
N LEU A 107 13.93 -1.07 -9.28
CA LEU A 107 12.98 -0.32 -8.45
C LEU A 107 13.08 1.18 -8.70
N ALA A 108 14.30 1.72 -8.78
CA ALA A 108 14.54 3.12 -9.11
C ALA A 108 14.02 3.46 -10.52
N ALA A 109 14.14 2.54 -11.49
CA ALA A 109 13.63 2.74 -12.84
C ALA A 109 12.09 2.84 -12.84
N ILE A 110 11.39 1.88 -12.22
CA ILE A 110 9.93 1.90 -12.14
C ILE A 110 9.44 3.12 -11.38
N PHE A 111 10.01 3.38 -10.19
CA PHE A 111 9.62 4.51 -9.36
C PHE A 111 9.88 5.85 -10.06
N GLY A 112 11.01 5.98 -10.74
CA GLY A 112 11.34 7.17 -11.50
C GLY A 112 10.42 7.42 -12.70
N VAL A 113 9.94 6.38 -13.38
CA VAL A 113 8.91 6.51 -14.43
C VAL A 113 7.61 7.06 -13.84
N ILE A 114 7.17 6.53 -12.70
CA ILE A 114 5.98 7.03 -12.01
C ILE A 114 6.13 8.51 -11.64
N LEU A 115 7.26 8.88 -11.03
CA LEU A 115 7.55 10.28 -10.67
C LEU A 115 7.60 11.19 -11.89
N PHE A 116 8.25 10.74 -12.97
CA PHE A 116 8.34 11.50 -14.22
C PHE A 116 6.98 11.74 -14.85
N LEU A 117 6.13 10.70 -14.93
CA LEU A 117 4.77 10.82 -15.44
C LEU A 117 3.92 11.75 -14.56
N LEU A 118 4.01 11.60 -13.24
CA LEU A 118 3.26 12.41 -12.29
C LEU A 118 3.64 13.89 -12.41
N ILE A 119 4.92 14.22 -12.44
CA ILE A 119 5.38 15.61 -12.58
C ILE A 119 5.10 16.13 -14.00
N GLY A 120 5.33 15.31 -15.04
CA GLY A 120 5.14 15.68 -16.43
C GLY A 120 3.70 16.05 -16.76
N ILE A 121 2.74 15.26 -16.26
CA ILE A 121 1.31 15.48 -16.52
C ILE A 121 0.74 16.55 -15.59
N THR A 122 1.01 16.48 -14.28
CA THR A 122 0.30 17.32 -13.29
C THR A 122 1.14 18.49 -12.77
N LYS A 123 2.39 18.62 -13.22
CA LYS A 123 3.28 19.76 -12.89
C LYS A 123 3.37 20.04 -11.38
N LYS A 124 2.95 21.25 -10.95
CA LYS A 124 2.98 21.66 -9.54
C LYS A 124 2.12 20.78 -8.63
N GLN A 125 1.00 20.26 -9.14
CA GLN A 125 0.14 19.36 -8.36
C GLN A 125 0.86 18.02 -8.10
N GLY A 126 1.57 17.49 -9.09
CA GLY A 126 2.39 16.28 -8.92
C GLY A 126 3.46 16.42 -7.85
N LEU A 127 4.15 17.55 -7.81
CA LEU A 127 5.11 17.82 -6.75
C LEU A 127 4.47 17.85 -5.35
N ARG A 128 3.29 18.45 -5.22
CA ARG A 128 2.54 18.43 -3.96
C ARG A 128 2.15 17.00 -3.56
N THR A 129 1.69 16.20 -4.52
CA THR A 129 1.34 14.79 -4.28
C THR A 129 2.56 13.99 -3.81
N ILE A 130 3.72 14.14 -4.47
CA ILE A 130 4.96 13.47 -4.06
C ILE A 130 5.37 13.89 -2.66
N PHE A 131 5.34 15.20 -2.38
CA PHE A 131 5.66 15.73 -1.05
C PHE A 131 4.72 15.15 0.02
N THR A 132 3.40 15.13 -0.23
CA THR A 132 2.41 14.55 0.67
C THR A 132 2.69 13.06 0.91
N MET A 133 3.04 12.31 -0.13
CA MET A 133 3.38 10.89 -0.02
C MET A 133 4.61 10.66 0.87
N ILE A 134 5.65 11.48 0.70
CA ILE A 134 6.86 11.41 1.55
C ILE A 134 6.51 11.74 3.01
N VAL A 135 5.74 12.81 3.25
CA VAL A 135 5.32 13.19 4.60
C VAL A 135 4.50 12.08 5.25
N ASN A 136 3.55 11.49 4.52
CA ASN A 136 2.76 10.37 5.02
C ASN A 136 3.62 9.14 5.34
N LEU A 137 4.65 8.84 4.54
CA LEU A 137 5.58 7.76 4.81
C LEU A 137 6.39 8.01 6.11
N VAL A 138 6.81 9.26 6.34
CA VAL A 138 7.50 9.65 7.58
C VAL A 138 6.57 9.52 8.78
N ILE A 139 5.31 9.98 8.66
CA ILE A 139 4.31 9.87 9.73
C ILE A 139 4.04 8.39 10.04
N TYR A 140 3.87 7.55 9.01
CA TYR A 140 3.68 6.11 9.17
C TYR A 140 4.86 5.47 9.90
N SER A 141 6.09 5.81 9.48
CA SER A 141 7.31 5.28 10.11
C SER A 141 7.43 5.72 11.57
N ALA A 142 7.06 6.96 11.89
CA ALA A 142 7.03 7.46 13.26
C ALA A 142 6.00 6.71 14.11
N GLY A 143 4.80 6.44 13.58
CA GLY A 143 3.78 5.63 14.24
C GLY A 143 4.25 4.21 14.53
N PHE A 144 4.91 3.58 13.55
CA PHE A 144 5.50 2.26 13.74
C PHE A 144 6.57 2.25 14.84
N LEU A 145 7.42 3.28 14.90
CA LEU A 145 8.41 3.42 15.97
C LEU A 145 7.75 3.61 17.35
N LEU A 146 6.62 4.30 17.44
CA LEU A 146 5.85 4.41 18.69
C LEU A 146 5.32 3.05 19.13
N TYR A 147 4.73 2.28 18.21
CA TYR A 147 4.30 0.92 18.49
C TYR A 147 5.45 0.03 19.02
N LEU A 148 6.62 0.09 18.38
CA LEU A 148 7.81 -0.64 18.84
C LEU A 148 8.31 -0.21 20.23
N ARG A 149 7.94 0.98 20.71
CA ARG A 149 8.21 1.46 22.07
C ARG A 149 7.18 0.98 23.10
N GLY A 150 6.22 0.15 22.71
CA GLY A 150 5.21 -0.43 23.59
C GLY A 150 3.93 0.41 23.73
N TYR A 151 3.69 1.39 22.85
CA TYR A 151 2.40 2.06 22.81
C TYR A 151 1.34 1.14 22.19
N ASP A 152 0.13 1.22 22.72
CA ASP A 152 -1.03 0.49 22.25
C ASP A 152 -1.32 0.76 20.76
N ILE A 153 -1.54 -0.31 19.98
CA ILE A 153 -1.69 -0.24 18.52
C ILE A 153 -2.92 0.57 18.10
N LEU A 154 -4.05 0.42 18.80
CA LEU A 154 -5.28 1.14 18.47
C LEU A 154 -5.14 2.63 18.72
N ARG A 155 -4.49 3.04 19.81
CA ARG A 155 -4.23 4.45 20.11
C ARG A 155 -3.33 5.06 19.05
N VAL A 156 -2.23 4.38 18.72
CA VAL A 156 -1.31 4.84 17.67
C VAL A 156 -2.06 4.96 16.34
N CYS A 157 -2.83 3.96 15.93
CA CYS A 157 -3.55 3.95 14.66
C CYS A 157 -4.66 5.01 14.60
N ASN A 158 -5.42 5.23 15.67
CA ASN A 158 -6.42 6.29 15.72
C ASN A 158 -5.79 7.69 15.56
N VAL A 159 -4.68 7.95 16.26
CA VAL A 159 -3.94 9.22 16.09
C VAL A 159 -3.41 9.36 14.68
N LEU A 160 -2.83 8.30 14.11
CA LEU A 160 -2.34 8.30 12.75
C LEU A 160 -3.45 8.57 11.73
N ALA A 161 -4.64 7.96 11.88
CA ALA A 161 -5.77 8.19 10.98
C ALA A 161 -6.21 9.67 10.96
N VAL A 162 -6.26 10.31 12.13
CA VAL A 162 -6.54 11.75 12.22
C VAL A 162 -5.42 12.58 11.59
N VAL A 163 -4.16 12.27 11.90
CA VAL A 163 -3.00 13.01 11.36
C VAL A 163 -2.91 12.84 9.84
N PHE A 164 -3.11 11.63 9.31
CA PHE A 164 -3.14 11.39 7.86
C PHE A 164 -4.26 12.17 7.19
N THR A 165 -5.47 12.17 7.76
CA THR A 165 -6.60 12.94 7.23
C THR A 165 -6.26 14.43 7.14
N LEU A 166 -5.75 15.01 8.24
CA LEU A 166 -5.39 16.42 8.30
C LEU A 166 -4.29 16.77 7.31
N VAL A 167 -3.18 16.02 7.35
CA VAL A 167 -1.98 16.29 6.55
C VAL A 167 -2.26 16.08 5.07
N THR A 168 -2.85 14.96 4.71
CA THR A 168 -3.08 14.62 3.30
C THR A 168 -4.03 15.59 2.64
N ILE A 169 -5.20 15.84 3.25
CA ILE A 169 -6.19 16.74 2.66
C ILE A 169 -5.65 18.18 2.61
N PHE A 170 -4.95 18.63 3.66
CA PHE A 170 -4.35 19.95 3.69
C PHE A 170 -3.32 20.19 2.57
N PHE A 171 -2.37 19.26 2.40
CA PHE A 171 -1.34 19.42 1.37
C PHE A 171 -1.88 19.27 -0.06
N LEU A 172 -2.90 18.45 -0.26
CA LEU A 172 -3.50 18.26 -1.58
C LEU A 172 -4.43 19.41 -1.99
N THR A 173 -5.24 19.93 -1.06
CA THR A 173 -6.31 20.89 -1.38
C THR A 173 -6.03 22.32 -0.92
N GLY A 174 -5.03 22.52 -0.04
CA GLY A 174 -4.67 23.84 0.51
C GLY A 174 -5.56 24.26 1.70
N LEU A 175 -5.46 25.53 2.10
CA LEU A 175 -6.21 26.11 3.23
C LEU A 175 -7.52 26.75 2.74
N ASP A 176 -8.45 25.93 2.32
CA ASP A 176 -9.76 26.37 1.86
C ASP A 176 -10.88 25.77 2.71
N ARG A 177 -12.09 26.32 2.61
CA ARG A 177 -13.29 25.75 3.29
C ARG A 177 -13.67 24.37 2.80
N LYS A 178 -13.42 24.08 1.51
CA LYS A 178 -13.56 22.72 0.96
C LYS A 178 -12.66 21.72 1.67
N THR A 179 -11.45 22.16 2.09
CA THR A 179 -10.51 21.38 2.89
C THR A 179 -11.09 21.03 4.25
N VAL A 180 -11.62 22.04 4.95
CA VAL A 180 -12.28 21.83 6.25
C VAL A 180 -13.50 20.92 6.11
N ALA A 181 -14.31 21.12 5.07
CA ALA A 181 -15.47 20.27 4.79
C ALA A 181 -15.04 18.81 4.57
N ALA A 182 -14.02 18.58 3.75
CA ALA A 182 -13.49 17.25 3.46
C ALA A 182 -12.93 16.59 4.72
N ILE A 183 -12.15 17.30 5.54
CA ILE A 183 -11.58 16.77 6.80
C ILE A 183 -12.71 16.34 7.74
N LEU A 184 -13.67 17.24 8.01
CA LEU A 184 -14.79 16.93 8.91
C LEU A 184 -15.63 15.76 8.38
N SER A 185 -15.91 15.73 7.08
CA SER A 185 -16.65 14.64 6.45
C SER A 185 -15.90 13.31 6.63
N THR A 186 -14.60 13.27 6.32
CA THR A 186 -13.78 12.06 6.48
C THR A 186 -13.79 11.56 7.92
N LEU A 187 -13.56 12.44 8.90
CA LEU A 187 -13.53 12.04 10.31
C LEU A 187 -14.90 11.57 10.81
N CYS A 188 -16.00 12.22 10.37
CA CYS A 188 -17.35 11.77 10.70
C CYS A 188 -17.67 10.38 10.11
N VAL A 189 -17.26 10.13 8.86
CA VAL A 189 -17.47 8.83 8.22
C VAL A 189 -16.63 7.76 8.89
N LEU A 190 -15.36 8.04 9.21
CA LEU A 190 -14.50 7.10 9.94
C LEU A 190 -15.09 6.73 11.29
N ALA A 191 -15.56 7.73 12.06
CA ALA A 191 -16.20 7.47 13.34
C ALA A 191 -17.47 6.61 13.19
N LEU A 192 -18.26 6.86 12.14
CA LEU A 192 -19.46 6.08 11.83
C LEU A 192 -19.13 4.62 11.50
N ILE A 193 -18.21 4.38 10.56
CA ILE A 193 -17.87 3.01 10.14
C ILE A 193 -17.19 2.23 11.25
N MET A 194 -16.32 2.88 12.04
CA MET A 194 -15.72 2.23 13.20
C MET A 194 -16.77 1.90 14.29
N GLY A 195 -17.74 2.79 14.48
CA GLY A 195 -18.87 2.51 15.36
C GLY A 195 -19.71 1.31 14.89
N ILE A 196 -20.04 1.24 13.60
CA ILE A 196 -20.75 0.10 12.99
C ILE A 196 -19.92 -1.18 13.13
N PHE A 197 -18.62 -1.11 12.82
CA PHE A 197 -17.71 -2.25 12.88
C PHE A 197 -17.61 -2.81 14.31
N LEU A 198 -17.31 -1.97 15.29
CA LEU A 198 -17.20 -2.38 16.70
C LEU A 198 -18.54 -2.89 17.25
N PHE A 199 -19.65 -2.25 16.88
CA PHE A 199 -20.98 -2.74 17.23
C PHE A 199 -21.22 -4.16 16.68
N THR A 200 -20.88 -4.38 15.41
CA THR A 200 -21.03 -5.70 14.77
C THR A 200 -20.15 -6.73 15.46
N MET A 201 -18.87 -6.42 15.70
CA MET A 201 -17.94 -7.33 16.38
C MET A 201 -18.40 -7.74 17.77
N ASN A 202 -19.02 -6.83 18.53
CA ASN A 202 -19.53 -7.10 19.88
C ASN A 202 -20.82 -7.93 19.90
N HIS A 203 -21.56 -8.01 18.76
CA HIS A 203 -22.85 -8.69 18.67
C HIS A 203 -22.85 -9.93 17.78
N THR A 204 -21.72 -10.23 17.13
CA THR A 204 -21.56 -11.44 16.31
C THR A 204 -20.65 -12.45 17.01
N ALA A 205 -20.65 -13.69 16.51
CA ALA A 205 -19.70 -14.70 16.96
C ALA A 205 -18.26 -14.19 16.71
N ALA A 206 -17.37 -14.45 17.66
CA ALA A 206 -15.97 -14.07 17.57
C ALA A 206 -15.34 -14.65 16.29
N LEU A 207 -14.56 -13.84 15.57
CA LEU A 207 -13.77 -14.29 14.44
C LEU A 207 -12.64 -15.21 14.94
N ASP A 208 -12.33 -16.22 14.16
CA ASP A 208 -11.23 -17.12 14.46
C ASP A 208 -9.90 -16.51 13.99
N TYR A 209 -9.27 -15.74 14.86
CA TYR A 209 -8.00 -15.06 14.58
C TYR A 209 -6.82 -16.02 14.41
N SER A 210 -6.93 -17.31 14.73
CA SER A 210 -5.85 -18.28 14.60
C SER A 210 -5.34 -18.44 13.16
N MET A 211 -6.16 -18.04 12.21
CA MET A 211 -5.85 -18.14 10.77
C MET A 211 -5.29 -16.86 10.14
N MET A 212 -5.15 -15.78 10.90
CA MET A 212 -4.45 -14.59 10.41
C MET A 212 -2.95 -14.90 10.27
N GLU A 213 -2.35 -14.57 9.12
CA GLU A 213 -0.97 -14.96 8.76
C GLU A 213 0.13 -14.41 9.68
N TYR A 214 -0.18 -13.46 10.55
CA TYR A 214 0.81 -12.64 11.27
C TYR A 214 0.83 -12.84 12.78
N LEU A 215 0.04 -13.77 13.33
CA LEU A 215 -0.32 -13.74 14.74
C LEU A 215 0.47 -14.67 15.67
N GLY A 216 1.48 -15.35 15.22
CA GLY A 216 2.25 -16.28 16.06
C GLY A 216 2.87 -15.67 17.34
N SER A 217 2.82 -14.35 17.49
CA SER A 217 3.38 -13.64 18.64
C SER A 217 2.64 -12.36 19.05
N THR A 218 1.41 -12.13 18.53
CA THR A 218 0.66 -10.91 18.83
C THR A 218 -0.28 -11.14 20.00
N GLU A 219 -0.15 -10.34 21.07
CA GLU A 219 -0.96 -10.47 22.28
C GLU A 219 -2.45 -10.11 22.06
N HIS A 220 -2.73 -9.17 21.12
CA HIS A 220 -4.06 -8.64 20.83
C HIS A 220 -4.38 -8.66 19.33
N PRO A 221 -4.70 -9.82 18.73
CA PRO A 221 -4.99 -9.94 17.30
C PRO A 221 -6.19 -9.13 16.82
N GLU A 222 -7.21 -9.03 17.65
CA GLU A 222 -8.39 -8.23 17.38
C GLU A 222 -8.07 -6.73 17.18
N GLU A 223 -7.16 -6.18 17.98
CA GLU A 223 -6.75 -4.78 17.84
C GLU A 223 -6.00 -4.51 16.53
N VAL A 224 -5.20 -5.48 16.09
CA VAL A 224 -4.51 -5.42 14.80
C VAL A 224 -5.54 -5.40 13.66
N PHE A 225 -6.56 -6.24 13.72
CA PHE A 225 -7.61 -6.27 12.71
C PHE A 225 -8.45 -4.99 12.70
N VAL A 226 -8.81 -4.45 13.88
CA VAL A 226 -9.49 -3.15 13.99
C VAL A 226 -8.66 -2.04 13.37
N ALA A 227 -7.34 -2.02 13.62
CA ALA A 227 -6.43 -1.06 13.04
C ALA A 227 -6.33 -1.21 11.50
N GLU A 228 -6.31 -2.43 10.99
CA GLU A 228 -6.32 -2.71 9.55
C GLU A 228 -7.59 -2.16 8.89
N VAL A 229 -8.77 -2.45 9.45
CA VAL A 229 -10.05 -1.94 8.95
C VAL A 229 -10.09 -0.41 8.96
N LEU A 230 -9.56 0.24 10.01
CA LEU A 230 -9.50 1.70 10.11
C LEU A 230 -8.70 2.32 8.95
N PHE A 231 -7.53 1.75 8.62
CA PHE A 231 -6.68 2.29 7.56
C PHE A 231 -7.14 1.93 6.15
N ALA A 232 -7.70 0.75 5.97
CA ALA A 232 -8.11 0.26 4.67
C ALA A 232 -9.15 1.19 4.01
N GLY A 233 -10.17 1.61 4.76
CA GLY A 233 -11.20 2.54 4.27
C GLY A 233 -10.78 3.99 4.18
N LEU A 234 -9.73 4.42 4.90
CA LEU A 234 -9.36 5.82 5.05
C LEU A 234 -9.10 6.52 3.70
N GLY A 235 -8.34 5.89 2.81
CA GLY A 235 -7.98 6.46 1.51
C GLY A 235 -9.19 6.70 0.62
N ALA A 236 -10.06 5.71 0.48
CA ALA A 236 -11.26 5.78 -0.34
C ALA A 236 -12.27 6.81 0.19
N ILE A 237 -12.46 6.85 1.51
CA ILE A 237 -13.34 7.83 2.16
C ILE A 237 -12.82 9.26 1.98
N MET A 238 -11.49 9.47 2.13
CA MET A 238 -10.89 10.78 1.89
C MET A 238 -11.11 11.25 0.46
N ASP A 239 -10.95 10.38 -0.53
CA ASP A 239 -11.10 10.74 -1.94
C ASP A 239 -12.54 11.16 -2.26
N VAL A 240 -13.54 10.40 -1.80
CA VAL A 240 -14.95 10.76 -1.92
C VAL A 240 -15.26 12.09 -1.23
N ALA A 241 -14.79 12.28 0.01
CA ALA A 241 -15.03 13.49 0.77
C ALA A 241 -14.41 14.74 0.14
N VAL A 242 -13.18 14.62 -0.38
CA VAL A 242 -12.48 15.71 -1.09
C VAL A 242 -13.21 16.06 -2.38
N THR A 243 -13.56 15.07 -3.18
CA THR A 243 -14.21 15.28 -4.48
C THR A 243 -15.59 15.92 -4.30
N LEU A 244 -16.41 15.41 -3.37
CA LEU A 244 -17.73 15.97 -3.08
C LEU A 244 -17.62 17.38 -2.48
N SER A 245 -16.71 17.61 -1.55
CA SER A 245 -16.51 18.95 -0.97
C SER A 245 -16.07 19.96 -2.03
N ALA A 246 -15.24 19.57 -2.98
CA ALA A 246 -14.83 20.41 -4.09
C ALA A 246 -15.98 20.70 -5.04
N ALA A 247 -16.76 19.69 -5.43
CA ALA A 247 -17.93 19.83 -6.31
C ALA A 247 -19.00 20.72 -5.68
N MET A 248 -19.31 20.51 -4.39
CA MET A 248 -20.27 21.33 -3.66
C MET A 248 -19.83 22.78 -3.53
N GLY A 249 -18.53 23.01 -3.24
CA GLY A 249 -17.95 24.35 -3.21
C GLY A 249 -18.07 25.07 -4.54
N GLU A 250 -17.83 24.39 -5.65
CA GLU A 250 -17.94 24.94 -7.00
C GLU A 250 -19.40 25.27 -7.38
N LEU A 251 -20.33 24.37 -7.04
CA LEU A 251 -21.77 24.60 -7.27
C LEU A 251 -22.27 25.85 -6.54
N ILE A 252 -21.89 26.03 -5.28
CA ILE A 252 -22.29 27.17 -4.49
C ILE A 252 -21.61 28.45 -4.99
N ARG A 253 -20.35 28.38 -5.45
CA ARG A 253 -19.65 29.54 -6.03
C ARG A 253 -20.35 30.03 -7.31
N LYS A 254 -20.82 29.11 -8.17
CA LYS A 254 -21.51 29.44 -9.41
C LYS A 254 -22.97 29.86 -9.21
N LYS A 255 -23.65 29.31 -8.21
CA LYS A 255 -25.06 29.63 -7.88
C LYS A 255 -25.21 29.79 -6.37
N PRO A 256 -24.89 30.97 -5.81
CA PRO A 256 -25.01 31.23 -4.37
C PRO A 256 -26.43 31.03 -3.81
N ASP A 257 -27.47 31.25 -4.63
CA ASP A 257 -28.87 31.16 -4.22
C ASP A 257 -29.46 29.74 -4.45
N ILE A 258 -28.62 28.73 -4.75
CA ILE A 258 -29.08 27.34 -4.93
C ILE A 258 -29.81 26.83 -3.68
N SER A 259 -30.98 26.24 -3.82
CA SER A 259 -31.72 25.66 -2.69
C SER A 259 -30.98 24.43 -2.15
N ILE A 260 -31.11 24.17 -0.85
CA ILE A 260 -30.47 22.98 -0.19
C ILE A 260 -30.88 21.70 -0.89
N LYS A 261 -32.14 21.55 -1.25
CA LYS A 261 -32.68 20.38 -1.96
C LYS A 261 -31.97 20.15 -3.32
N LYS A 262 -31.83 21.21 -4.14
CA LYS A 262 -31.13 21.12 -5.42
C LYS A 262 -29.64 20.83 -5.24
N LEU A 263 -29.01 21.45 -4.24
CA LEU A 263 -27.62 21.22 -3.89
C LEU A 263 -27.38 19.76 -3.48
N TYR A 264 -28.25 19.20 -2.63
CA TYR A 264 -28.20 17.80 -2.21
C TYR A 264 -28.36 16.85 -3.42
N LEU A 265 -29.34 17.08 -4.28
CA LEU A 265 -29.56 16.26 -5.47
C LEU A 265 -28.35 16.29 -6.41
N SER A 266 -27.78 17.46 -6.67
CA SER A 266 -26.58 17.58 -7.52
C SER A 266 -25.35 16.88 -6.89
N GLY A 267 -25.16 17.02 -5.59
CA GLY A 267 -24.08 16.33 -4.88
C GLY A 267 -24.27 14.81 -4.90
N ARG A 268 -25.49 14.33 -4.78
CA ARG A 268 -25.85 12.90 -4.86
C ARG A 268 -25.50 12.31 -6.23
N GLU A 269 -25.83 13.01 -7.33
CA GLU A 269 -25.46 12.55 -8.68
C GLU A 269 -23.95 12.41 -8.84
N VAL A 270 -23.18 13.41 -8.41
CA VAL A 270 -21.71 13.31 -8.39
C VAL A 270 -21.23 12.12 -7.54
N GLY A 271 -21.86 11.92 -6.37
CA GLY A 271 -21.57 10.80 -5.49
C GLY A 271 -21.83 9.44 -6.12
N TYR A 272 -22.91 9.29 -6.88
CA TYR A 272 -23.26 8.03 -7.55
C TYR A 272 -22.24 7.65 -8.63
N ASP A 273 -21.75 8.64 -9.39
CA ASP A 273 -20.72 8.41 -10.41
C ASP A 273 -19.40 7.88 -9.80
N ILE A 274 -19.05 8.36 -8.61
CA ILE A 274 -17.82 7.97 -7.93
C ILE A 274 -18.01 6.63 -7.20
N MET A 275 -19.14 6.41 -6.53
CA MET A 275 -19.39 5.26 -5.67
C MET A 275 -19.18 3.93 -6.40
N GLY A 276 -19.77 3.77 -7.59
CA GLY A 276 -19.70 2.53 -8.34
C GLY A 276 -18.28 2.15 -8.74
N THR A 277 -17.50 3.14 -9.17
CA THR A 277 -16.09 2.91 -9.53
C THR A 277 -15.23 2.61 -8.31
N MET A 278 -15.40 3.32 -7.19
CA MET A 278 -14.63 3.12 -5.97
C MET A 278 -14.89 1.74 -5.35
N ILE A 279 -16.15 1.31 -5.24
CA ILE A 279 -16.49 -0.03 -4.73
C ILE A 279 -15.93 -1.11 -5.65
N SER A 280 -15.97 -0.90 -6.98
CA SER A 280 -15.38 -1.84 -7.93
C SER A 280 -13.86 -1.93 -7.78
N VAL A 281 -13.16 -0.81 -7.58
CA VAL A 281 -11.71 -0.80 -7.30
C VAL A 281 -11.39 -1.56 -6.02
N LEU A 282 -12.16 -1.36 -4.94
CA LEU A 282 -12.00 -2.12 -3.71
C LEU A 282 -12.18 -3.63 -3.94
N LEU A 283 -13.23 -4.03 -4.66
CA LEU A 283 -13.49 -5.44 -4.97
C LEU A 283 -12.33 -6.07 -5.75
N PHE A 284 -11.83 -5.39 -6.79
CA PHE A 284 -10.71 -5.90 -7.57
C PHE A 284 -9.40 -5.93 -6.78
N THR A 285 -9.15 -4.94 -5.93
CA THR A 285 -7.98 -4.93 -5.04
C THR A 285 -8.02 -6.10 -4.06
N PHE A 286 -9.17 -6.33 -3.43
CA PHE A 286 -9.44 -7.46 -2.58
C PHE A 286 -9.20 -8.81 -3.31
N ALA A 287 -9.84 -8.99 -4.47
CA ALA A 287 -9.69 -10.22 -5.26
C ALA A 287 -8.23 -10.44 -5.70
N ALA A 288 -7.54 -9.40 -6.15
CA ALA A 288 -6.14 -9.48 -6.56
C ALA A 288 -5.21 -9.91 -5.42
N GLY A 289 -5.48 -9.49 -4.18
CA GLY A 289 -4.74 -9.92 -3.00
C GLY A 289 -4.98 -11.39 -2.63
N LEU A 290 -6.24 -11.85 -2.74
CA LEU A 290 -6.61 -13.22 -2.38
C LEU A 290 -6.16 -14.29 -3.38
N ILE A 291 -6.23 -14.01 -4.68
CA ILE A 291 -5.96 -15.02 -5.73
C ILE A 291 -4.59 -15.69 -5.55
N PRO A 292 -3.46 -14.97 -5.43
CA PRO A 292 -2.16 -15.60 -5.25
C PRO A 292 -2.09 -16.45 -3.98
N SER A 293 -2.59 -15.96 -2.87
CA SER A 293 -2.61 -16.67 -1.59
C SER A 293 -3.42 -17.97 -1.67
N PHE A 294 -4.59 -17.94 -2.30
CA PHE A 294 -5.43 -19.11 -2.49
C PHE A 294 -4.75 -20.16 -3.39
N LEU A 295 -4.16 -19.71 -4.50
CA LEU A 295 -3.45 -20.61 -5.41
C LEU A 295 -2.27 -21.32 -4.74
N ILE A 296 -1.48 -20.58 -3.93
CA ILE A 296 -0.35 -21.16 -3.19
C ILE A 296 -0.85 -22.21 -2.17
N ARG A 297 -1.88 -21.89 -1.41
CA ARG A 297 -2.46 -22.82 -0.42
C ARG A 297 -3.07 -24.05 -1.08
N MET A 298 -3.80 -23.88 -2.18
CA MET A 298 -4.36 -24.99 -2.94
C MET A 298 -3.26 -25.87 -3.56
N ASN A 299 -2.12 -25.30 -3.93
CA ASN A 299 -0.94 -26.08 -4.35
C ASN A 299 -0.32 -26.87 -3.19
N ASN A 300 -0.49 -26.40 -1.96
CA ASN A 300 -0.08 -27.11 -0.73
C ASN A 300 -1.20 -28.02 -0.20
N GLU A 301 -2.10 -28.49 -1.07
CA GLU A 301 -3.18 -29.46 -0.78
C GLU A 301 -4.28 -28.94 0.17
N VAL A 302 -4.34 -27.63 0.43
CA VAL A 302 -5.46 -27.04 1.17
C VAL A 302 -6.68 -26.93 0.26
N ALA A 303 -7.78 -27.57 0.64
CA ALA A 303 -9.01 -27.57 -0.16
C ALA A 303 -9.56 -26.15 -0.36
N PHE A 304 -10.18 -25.88 -1.51
CA PHE A 304 -10.75 -24.57 -1.84
C PHE A 304 -11.74 -24.09 -0.78
N PHE A 305 -12.68 -24.92 -0.36
CA PHE A 305 -13.68 -24.55 0.66
C PHE A 305 -13.07 -24.28 2.04
N THR A 306 -11.97 -24.95 2.38
CA THR A 306 -11.20 -24.67 3.59
C THR A 306 -10.60 -23.26 3.53
N ASN A 307 -10.00 -22.89 2.40
CA ASN A 307 -9.50 -21.53 2.19
C ASN A 307 -10.61 -20.49 2.29
N VAL A 308 -11.76 -20.72 1.66
CA VAL A 308 -12.92 -19.83 1.72
C VAL A 308 -13.36 -19.63 3.18
N ARG A 309 -13.51 -20.71 3.94
CA ARG A 309 -13.98 -20.65 5.33
C ARG A 309 -13.03 -19.92 6.26
N LEU A 310 -11.73 -20.08 6.07
CA LEU A 310 -10.73 -19.56 7.00
C LEU A 310 -10.30 -18.11 6.72
N TYR A 311 -10.23 -17.72 5.45
CA TYR A 311 -9.62 -16.44 5.05
C TYR A 311 -10.61 -15.40 4.52
N ILE A 312 -11.70 -15.83 3.88
CA ILE A 312 -12.68 -14.89 3.34
C ILE A 312 -13.40 -14.05 4.43
N PRO A 313 -13.74 -14.55 5.61
CA PRO A 313 -14.47 -13.77 6.60
C PRO A 313 -13.79 -12.44 6.97
N PHE A 314 -12.46 -12.42 7.15
CA PHE A 314 -11.71 -11.20 7.44
C PHE A 314 -11.76 -10.21 6.28
N GLU A 315 -11.44 -10.70 5.10
CA GLU A 315 -11.33 -9.88 3.91
C GLU A 315 -12.71 -9.34 3.46
N ILE A 316 -13.76 -10.14 3.57
CA ILE A 316 -15.10 -9.69 3.20
C ILE A 316 -15.64 -8.69 4.23
N SER A 317 -15.35 -8.86 5.52
CA SER A 317 -15.70 -7.92 6.57
C SER A 317 -15.06 -6.56 6.31
N ARG A 318 -13.76 -6.53 5.98
CA ARG A 318 -13.04 -5.33 5.59
C ARG A 318 -13.68 -4.67 4.37
N PHE A 319 -13.87 -5.41 3.28
CA PHE A 319 -14.49 -4.91 2.05
C PHE A 319 -15.88 -4.30 2.29
N LEU A 320 -16.72 -4.96 3.10
CA LEU A 320 -18.07 -4.47 3.39
C LEU A 320 -18.05 -3.17 4.19
N ILE A 321 -17.20 -3.08 5.23
CA ILE A 321 -17.08 -1.86 6.05
C ILE A 321 -16.54 -0.70 5.21
N GLU A 322 -15.53 -0.92 4.39
CA GLU A 322 -15.01 0.08 3.45
C GLU A 322 -16.08 0.55 2.46
N SER A 323 -16.85 -0.38 1.90
CA SER A 323 -17.96 -0.07 0.98
C SER A 323 -19.06 0.74 1.66
N ILE A 324 -19.45 0.39 2.89
CA ILE A 324 -20.38 1.19 3.70
C ILE A 324 -19.82 2.60 3.94
N GLY A 325 -18.51 2.71 4.20
CA GLY A 325 -17.83 3.99 4.34
C GLY A 325 -17.94 4.88 3.10
N ILE A 326 -17.72 4.33 1.92
CA ILE A 326 -17.86 5.05 0.63
C ILE A 326 -19.30 5.54 0.44
N VAL A 327 -20.29 4.67 0.67
CA VAL A 327 -21.71 5.02 0.54
C VAL A 327 -22.10 6.10 1.55
N ALA A 328 -21.69 5.96 2.81
CA ALA A 328 -21.97 6.92 3.87
C ALA A 328 -21.26 8.27 3.68
N ALA A 329 -20.08 8.26 3.04
CA ALA A 329 -19.34 9.48 2.73
C ALA A 329 -20.15 10.45 1.84
N ILE A 330 -21.02 9.93 0.97
CA ILE A 330 -21.81 10.77 0.07
C ILE A 330 -22.76 11.70 0.85
N PRO A 331 -23.75 11.19 1.60
CA PRO A 331 -24.67 12.06 2.33
C PRO A 331 -23.98 12.92 3.38
N ILE A 332 -22.99 12.38 4.09
CA ILE A 332 -22.26 13.11 5.15
C ILE A 332 -21.48 14.27 4.53
N SER A 333 -20.73 14.05 3.46
CA SER A 333 -19.95 15.13 2.80
C SER A 333 -20.87 16.21 2.22
N ILE A 334 -22.00 15.85 1.65
CA ILE A 334 -22.98 16.82 1.12
C ILE A 334 -23.55 17.69 2.27
N VAL A 335 -23.93 17.07 3.38
CA VAL A 335 -24.48 17.78 4.55
C VAL A 335 -23.44 18.73 5.15
N VAL A 336 -22.23 18.21 5.44
CA VAL A 336 -21.12 18.97 6.03
C VAL A 336 -20.73 20.15 5.13
N ALA A 337 -20.51 19.89 3.84
CA ALA A 337 -20.15 20.93 2.88
C ALA A 337 -21.27 21.98 2.76
N SER A 338 -22.54 21.55 2.66
CA SER A 338 -23.69 22.46 2.58
C SER A 338 -23.80 23.35 3.79
N ALA A 339 -23.60 22.82 5.00
CA ALA A 339 -23.63 23.59 6.24
C ALA A 339 -22.52 24.65 6.28
N LEU A 340 -21.26 24.25 6.00
CA LEU A 340 -20.11 25.15 6.03
C LEU A 340 -20.17 26.26 5.00
N PHE A 341 -20.59 25.97 3.77
CA PHE A 341 -20.65 26.95 2.70
C PHE A 341 -21.84 27.90 2.84
N LYS A 342 -23.02 27.44 3.31
CA LYS A 342 -24.18 28.32 3.51
C LYS A 342 -24.06 29.25 4.70
N LEU A 343 -23.41 28.83 5.77
CA LEU A 343 -23.06 29.73 6.88
C LEU A 343 -22.25 30.95 6.40
N GLN A 344 -21.48 30.78 5.31
CA GLN A 344 -20.70 31.87 4.73
C GLN A 344 -21.57 32.89 3.98
N ILE A 345 -22.51 32.42 3.14
CA ILE A 345 -23.34 33.30 2.34
C ILE A 345 -24.17 34.19 3.26
N ARG A 346 -24.67 33.63 4.36
CA ARG A 346 -25.41 34.37 5.39
C ARG A 346 -24.55 35.46 6.05
N LYS A 347 -23.34 35.14 6.48
CA LYS A 347 -22.40 36.12 7.08
C LYS A 347 -21.90 37.18 6.10
N GLY A 348 -21.84 36.90 4.80
CA GLY A 348 -21.46 37.85 3.76
C GLY A 348 -22.60 38.81 3.36
N ARG A 349 -23.87 38.45 3.65
CA ARG A 349 -25.05 39.33 3.43
C ARG A 349 -25.34 40.26 4.64
N GLU A 350 -24.81 39.93 5.80
CA GLU A 350 -24.96 40.71 7.04
C GLU A 350 -23.83 41.77 7.24
N LYS A 351 -22.84 41.81 6.35
CA LYS A 351 -21.81 42.82 6.21
C LYS A 351 -22.06 43.67 4.97
#